data_34e2b845c82ff488e32b6b046b2e09aa
#
_entry.id   34e2b845c82ff488e32b6b046b2e09aa
#
_cell.length_a   1.000
_cell.length_b   1.000
_cell.length_c   1.000
_cell.angle_alpha   90.00
_cell.angle_beta   90.00
_cell.angle_gamma   90.00
#
_symmetry.space_group_name_H-M   'P 1'
#
loop_
_entity.id
_entity.type
_entity.pdbx_description
1 polymer ?
#
loop_
_entity_poly.entity_id
_entity_poly.type
_entity_poly.pdbx_seq_one_letter_code
_entity_poly.pdbx_strand_id
1 'polypeptide(L)'
;MGVTRNRFYIWFLFVVFFVTDLVFCRTLSGDPDPCDSTKQREFQKLRSDQVTVIINGYSEYRIPLLQTIVASYSSSSIVSSILVLWGNPSTPDQLLDQLYQNLIQYSPGSASISLIQQSSSSLNARFLPRSSVDTRAVLICDDDVEIDRRSLEFAFSVWKSNPDRLVGTFVRSHGFDLQGKEWIYTVHPDKYSIVLTKFMMMKQDYLFEYSCKGGAEMEEMRMIVDRMRNCEDILMNFVAADRLRAGPIMVGAERVRDWGDARNVEEQVVDERVRDAGLSSRRVEHRKRRGKCIREFHRVMGKMPLMYSYGKVVNSVGEQGLCRKAGKLVFCDRD
;
A
#
# COMPACT_ATOMS: atom_id res chain seq x y z
N MET A 1 48.95 45.55 61.69
CA MET A 1 49.15 45.56 60.24
C MET A 1 48.80 44.18 59.71
N GLY A 2 47.52 44.02 59.28
CA GLY A 2 46.98 42.76 58.82
C GLY A 2 46.73 42.81 57.32
N VAL A 3 47.29 41.89 56.58
CA VAL A 3 47.05 41.74 55.16
C VAL A 3 46.02 40.69 54.97
N THR A 4 44.80 41.09 54.54
CA THR A 4 43.72 40.18 54.20
C THR A 4 43.92 39.68 52.78
N ARG A 5 44.00 38.37 52.60
CA ARG A 5 44.19 37.66 51.35
C ARG A 5 42.81 37.24 50.83
N ASN A 6 42.30 37.95 49.79
CA ASN A 6 41.08 37.60 49.09
C ASN A 6 41.33 36.35 48.23
N ARG A 7 40.61 35.25 48.48
CA ARG A 7 40.52 34.08 47.64
C ARG A 7 39.31 34.25 46.71
N PHE A 8 39.56 34.43 45.40
CA PHE A 8 38.57 34.32 44.38
C PHE A 8 38.33 32.83 44.13
N TYR A 9 37.12 32.34 44.41
CA TYR A 9 36.64 31.02 43.98
C TYR A 9 36.04 31.20 42.58
N ILE A 10 36.75 30.64 41.57
CA ILE A 10 36.25 30.51 40.21
C ILE A 10 35.38 29.26 40.21
N TRP A 11 34.06 29.44 40.11
CA TRP A 11 33.14 28.36 39.84
C TRP A 11 33.17 28.04 38.34
N PHE A 12 33.79 26.90 38.00
CA PHE A 12 33.64 26.28 36.70
C PHE A 12 32.26 25.61 36.65
N LEU A 13 31.31 26.24 35.96
CA LEU A 13 30.07 25.62 35.54
C LEU A 13 30.39 24.63 34.44
N PHE A 14 30.48 23.35 34.75
CA PHE A 14 30.42 22.26 33.80
C PHE A 14 28.98 22.18 33.30
N VAL A 15 28.71 22.76 32.14
CA VAL A 15 27.49 22.48 31.39
C VAL A 15 27.71 21.12 30.74
N VAL A 16 27.19 20.09 31.38
CA VAL A 16 27.07 18.75 30.78
C VAL A 16 25.97 18.81 29.79
N PHE A 17 26.29 18.95 28.51
CA PHE A 17 25.36 18.67 27.44
C PHE A 17 25.06 17.16 27.44
N PHE A 18 23.93 16.77 28.05
CA PHE A 18 23.30 15.50 27.73
C PHE A 18 22.85 15.56 26.26
N VAL A 19 23.69 15.11 25.35
CA VAL A 19 23.26 14.66 24.06
C VAL A 19 22.44 13.40 24.33
N THR A 20 21.13 13.55 24.44
CA THR A 20 20.22 12.43 24.35
C THR A 20 20.35 11.94 22.91
N ASP A 21 21.16 10.93 22.69
CA ASP A 21 21.09 10.11 21.51
C ASP A 21 19.67 9.55 21.45
N LEU A 22 18.80 10.24 20.72
CA LEU A 22 17.56 9.66 20.25
C LEU A 22 17.98 8.48 19.37
N VAL A 23 17.98 7.29 19.99
CA VAL A 23 18.12 6.02 19.26
C VAL A 23 16.92 5.94 18.34
N PHE A 24 17.09 6.44 17.11
CA PHE A 24 16.12 6.29 16.04
C PHE A 24 16.05 4.80 15.70
N CYS A 25 15.01 4.15 16.21
CA CYS A 25 14.80 2.72 16.03
C CYS A 25 14.29 2.45 14.62
N ARG A 26 15.21 2.22 13.67
CA ARG A 26 14.91 1.45 12.48
C ARG A 26 14.58 0.04 12.94
N THR A 27 13.31 -0.38 12.85
CA THR A 27 12.92 -1.75 13.20
C THR A 27 13.43 -2.70 12.11
N LEU A 28 14.50 -3.40 12.41
CA LEU A 28 14.95 -4.57 11.68
C LEU A 28 13.98 -5.70 12.03
N SER A 29 13.23 -6.17 11.03
CA SER A 29 12.22 -7.23 11.09
C SER A 29 10.92 -6.90 11.83
N GLY A 30 9.81 -7.43 11.28
CA GLY A 30 8.47 -7.35 11.87
C GLY A 30 8.34 -8.08 13.22
N ASP A 31 7.14 -8.10 13.76
CA ASP A 31 6.81 -8.84 14.99
C ASP A 31 7.36 -10.28 14.92
N PRO A 32 8.00 -10.78 15.96
CA PRO A 32 8.64 -12.11 15.96
C PRO A 32 7.65 -13.26 15.71
N ASP A 33 6.37 -13.05 15.97
CA ASP A 33 5.27 -13.93 15.57
C ASP A 33 4.04 -13.08 15.17
N PRO A 34 3.89 -12.74 13.88
CA PRO A 34 2.77 -11.93 13.42
C PRO A 34 1.43 -12.66 13.49
N CYS A 35 1.44 -13.98 13.66
CA CYS A 35 0.23 -14.81 13.73
C CYS A 35 -0.20 -15.16 15.16
N ASP A 36 0.50 -14.67 16.16
CA ASP A 36 0.08 -14.81 17.55
C ASP A 36 -1.24 -14.07 17.79
N SER A 37 -2.32 -14.84 17.93
CA SER A 37 -3.67 -14.29 18.12
C SER A 37 -3.82 -13.47 19.41
N THR A 38 -2.95 -13.68 20.42
CA THR A 38 -2.98 -12.93 21.67
C THR A 38 -2.51 -11.49 21.50
N LYS A 39 -1.72 -11.22 20.45
CA LYS A 39 -1.23 -9.88 20.09
C LYS A 39 -2.20 -9.12 19.19
N GLN A 40 -3.23 -9.78 18.65
CA GLN A 40 -4.22 -9.10 17.86
C GLN A 40 -5.04 -8.15 18.74
N ARG A 41 -5.06 -6.88 18.36
CA ARG A 41 -5.95 -5.92 18.97
C ARG A 41 -7.38 -6.22 18.52
N GLU A 42 -8.32 -6.21 19.47
CA GLU A 42 -9.74 -6.28 19.12
C GLU A 42 -10.09 -5.12 18.19
N PHE A 43 -10.75 -5.42 17.08
CA PHE A 43 -11.10 -4.44 16.05
C PHE A 43 -11.82 -3.19 16.63
N GLN A 44 -12.62 -3.37 17.67
CA GLN A 44 -13.34 -2.26 18.32
C GLN A 44 -12.43 -1.30 19.08
N LYS A 45 -11.25 -1.76 19.54
CA LYS A 45 -10.25 -0.94 20.24
C LYS A 45 -9.35 -0.17 19.27
N LEU A 46 -9.42 -0.48 17.96
CA LEU A 46 -8.67 0.24 16.94
C LEU A 46 -9.35 1.58 16.60
N ARG A 47 -8.53 2.55 16.25
CA ARG A 47 -9.00 3.87 15.81
C ARG A 47 -9.85 3.74 14.55
N SER A 48 -10.99 4.42 14.53
CA SER A 48 -11.94 4.42 13.40
C SER A 48 -11.93 5.71 12.60
N ASP A 49 -11.22 6.72 13.07
CA ASP A 49 -11.15 8.08 12.52
C ASP A 49 -9.96 8.28 11.59
N GLN A 50 -9.04 7.32 11.56
CA GLN A 50 -7.81 7.39 10.76
C GLN A 50 -7.50 6.05 10.05
N VAL A 51 -6.50 6.10 9.18
CA VAL A 51 -5.99 4.98 8.38
C VAL A 51 -4.48 4.82 8.57
N THR A 52 -4.01 3.58 8.66
CA THR A 52 -2.58 3.24 8.52
C THR A 52 -2.28 2.98 7.05
N VAL A 53 -1.28 3.65 6.52
CA VAL A 53 -0.81 3.46 5.13
C VAL A 53 0.40 2.53 5.13
N ILE A 54 0.35 1.50 4.31
CA ILE A 54 1.46 0.56 4.10
C ILE A 54 1.93 0.70 2.65
N ILE A 55 3.16 1.19 2.47
CA ILE A 55 3.77 1.40 1.15
C ILE A 55 4.84 0.34 0.92
N ASN A 56 4.76 -0.37 -0.19
CA ASN A 56 5.74 -1.38 -0.53
C ASN A 56 6.79 -0.82 -1.47
N GLY A 57 8.03 -0.66 -0.99
CA GLY A 57 9.17 -0.17 -1.74
C GLY A 57 10.20 -1.27 -2.04
N TYR A 58 10.88 -1.16 -3.18
CA TYR A 58 11.89 -2.14 -3.58
C TYR A 58 13.09 -1.52 -4.31
N SER A 59 12.84 -0.59 -5.21
CA SER A 59 13.87 -0.05 -6.11
C SER A 59 14.49 1.21 -5.57
N GLU A 60 15.82 1.24 -5.46
CA GLU A 60 16.58 2.42 -5.05
C GLU A 60 16.36 3.61 -5.99
N TYR A 61 16.11 3.34 -7.28
CA TYR A 61 15.78 4.40 -8.26
C TYR A 61 14.44 5.09 -7.98
N ARG A 62 13.55 4.46 -7.18
CA ARG A 62 12.26 5.01 -6.78
C ARG A 62 12.27 5.75 -5.45
N ILE A 63 13.41 5.81 -4.75
CA ILE A 63 13.53 6.51 -3.47
C ILE A 63 13.01 7.96 -3.54
N PRO A 64 13.38 8.80 -4.52
CA PRO A 64 12.86 10.17 -4.60
C PRO A 64 11.33 10.23 -4.75
N LEU A 65 10.77 9.30 -5.53
CA LEU A 65 9.33 9.19 -5.73
C LEU A 65 8.62 8.73 -4.45
N LEU A 66 9.16 7.70 -3.78
CA LEU A 66 8.67 7.23 -2.49
C LEU A 66 8.63 8.35 -1.44
N GLN A 67 9.66 9.19 -1.37
CA GLN A 67 9.70 10.36 -0.48
C GLN A 67 8.56 11.34 -0.77
N THR A 68 8.30 11.62 -2.06
CA THR A 68 7.19 12.48 -2.49
C THR A 68 5.83 11.89 -2.09
N ILE A 69 5.63 10.60 -2.30
CA ILE A 69 4.39 9.89 -1.97
C ILE A 69 4.15 9.91 -0.45
N VAL A 70 5.18 9.61 0.35
CA VAL A 70 5.10 9.63 1.82
C VAL A 70 4.78 11.04 2.31
N ALA A 71 5.43 12.08 1.78
CA ALA A 71 5.15 13.46 2.13
C ALA A 71 3.70 13.87 1.79
N SER A 72 3.22 13.45 0.62
CA SER A 72 1.83 13.68 0.18
C SER A 72 0.83 13.05 1.14
N TYR A 73 0.98 11.77 1.46
CA TYR A 73 0.04 11.08 2.35
C TYR A 73 0.14 11.55 3.80
N SER A 74 1.33 11.88 4.31
CA SER A 74 1.52 12.41 5.66
C SER A 74 0.81 13.76 5.89
N SER A 75 0.57 14.51 4.82
CA SER A 75 -0.14 15.81 4.88
C SER A 75 -1.62 15.69 5.24
N SER A 76 -2.21 14.50 5.15
CA SER A 76 -3.62 14.29 5.48
C SER A 76 -3.82 13.92 6.95
N SER A 77 -4.71 14.64 7.63
CA SER A 77 -5.02 14.41 9.04
C SER A 77 -5.69 13.05 9.32
N ILE A 78 -6.23 12.40 8.29
CA ILE A 78 -6.78 11.05 8.43
C ILE A 78 -5.72 9.96 8.46
N VAL A 79 -4.45 10.25 8.14
CA VAL A 79 -3.37 9.27 8.18
C VAL A 79 -2.76 9.26 9.59
N SER A 80 -2.87 8.13 10.29
CA SER A 80 -2.29 7.90 11.61
C SER A 80 -0.80 7.59 11.51
N SER A 81 -0.47 6.65 10.62
CA SER A 81 0.89 6.16 10.45
C SER A 81 1.15 5.72 9.02
N ILE A 82 2.43 5.79 8.61
CA ILE A 82 2.91 5.31 7.32
C ILE A 82 4.03 4.28 7.58
N LEU A 83 3.80 3.06 7.13
CA LEU A 83 4.76 1.96 7.22
C LEU A 83 5.36 1.73 5.83
N VAL A 84 6.61 2.08 5.63
CA VAL A 84 7.34 1.79 4.39
C VAL A 84 8.00 0.42 4.55
N LEU A 85 7.55 -0.55 3.76
CA LEU A 85 8.12 -1.91 3.73
C LEU A 85 9.16 -1.97 2.62
N TRP A 86 10.43 -2.05 2.99
CA TRP A 86 11.53 -2.14 2.03
C TRP A 86 11.86 -3.61 1.73
N GLY A 87 11.53 -4.06 0.54
CA GLY A 87 11.61 -5.45 0.12
C GLY A 87 12.93 -5.86 -0.55
N ASN A 88 13.88 -4.93 -0.76
CA ASN A 88 15.18 -5.25 -1.33
C ASN A 88 16.20 -5.53 -0.23
N PRO A 89 16.59 -6.80 0.00
CA PRO A 89 17.54 -7.15 1.06
C PRO A 89 18.98 -6.74 0.74
N SER A 90 19.28 -6.37 -0.52
CA SER A 90 20.63 -5.99 -0.95
C SER A 90 20.92 -4.50 -0.79
N THR A 91 19.93 -3.69 -0.42
CA THR A 91 20.13 -2.25 -0.22
C THR A 91 21.01 -1.99 0.99
N PRO A 92 22.10 -1.19 0.84
CA PRO A 92 23.00 -0.88 1.95
C PRO A 92 22.29 -0.22 3.12
N ASP A 93 22.65 -0.58 4.34
CA ASP A 93 22.09 -0.02 5.56
C ASP A 93 22.21 1.51 5.61
N GLN A 94 23.35 2.06 5.21
CA GLN A 94 23.59 3.50 5.19
C GLN A 94 22.55 4.23 4.30
N LEU A 95 22.18 3.63 3.14
CA LEU A 95 21.17 4.22 2.26
C LEU A 95 19.78 4.16 2.88
N LEU A 96 19.46 3.07 3.59
CA LEU A 96 18.18 2.94 4.30
C LEU A 96 18.09 3.91 5.49
N ASP A 97 19.16 4.13 6.21
CA ASP A 97 19.22 5.12 7.29
C ASP A 97 19.00 6.53 6.75
N GLN A 98 19.67 6.86 5.64
CA GLN A 98 19.47 8.15 4.96
C GLN A 98 18.03 8.30 4.44
N LEU A 99 17.47 7.25 3.84
CA LEU A 99 16.07 7.24 3.41
C LEU A 99 15.15 7.52 4.60
N TYR A 100 15.32 6.83 5.72
CA TYR A 100 14.50 7.02 6.91
C TYR A 100 14.55 8.46 7.43
N GLN A 101 15.74 9.04 7.54
CA GLN A 101 15.91 10.44 7.96
C GLN A 101 15.18 11.40 7.02
N ASN A 102 15.32 11.19 5.72
CA ASN A 102 14.66 12.02 4.72
C ASN A 102 13.13 11.90 4.78
N LEU A 103 12.61 10.67 4.98
CA LEU A 103 11.16 10.44 5.13
C LEU A 103 10.58 11.24 6.30
N ILE A 104 11.27 11.28 7.43
CA ILE A 104 10.84 12.05 8.61
C ILE A 104 10.99 13.55 8.36
N GLN A 105 12.13 13.98 7.84
CA GLN A 105 12.46 15.41 7.67
C GLN A 105 11.51 16.11 6.68
N TYR A 106 11.14 15.42 5.59
CA TYR A 106 10.32 16.01 4.53
C TYR A 106 8.83 15.72 4.62
N SER A 107 8.37 15.10 5.69
CA SER A 107 6.95 14.80 5.90
C SER A 107 6.27 15.88 6.72
N PRO A 108 5.36 16.68 6.13
CA PRO A 108 4.80 17.87 6.77
C PRO A 108 3.71 17.57 7.81
N GLY A 109 3.22 16.33 7.89
CA GLY A 109 2.08 15.95 8.72
C GLY A 109 2.47 15.38 10.09
N SER A 110 1.45 15.01 10.86
CA SER A 110 1.59 14.38 12.18
C SER A 110 1.63 12.84 12.15
N ALA A 111 1.54 12.24 10.97
CA ALA A 111 1.60 10.80 10.82
C ALA A 111 2.96 10.26 11.27
N SER A 112 2.95 9.21 12.07
CA SER A 112 4.20 8.51 12.42
C SER A 112 4.72 7.74 11.21
N ILE A 113 6.04 7.79 10.96
CA ILE A 113 6.67 7.13 9.82
C ILE A 113 7.64 6.07 10.31
N SER A 114 7.53 4.89 9.75
CA SER A 114 8.42 3.76 10.02
C SER A 114 8.94 3.17 8.71
N LEU A 115 10.24 2.89 8.66
CA LEU A 115 10.88 2.14 7.58
C LEU A 115 11.21 0.74 8.12
N ILE A 116 10.62 -0.28 7.49
CA ILE A 116 10.76 -1.68 7.90
C ILE A 116 11.44 -2.44 6.78
N GLN A 117 12.69 -2.85 7.00
CA GLN A 117 13.40 -3.71 6.07
C GLN A 117 12.83 -5.13 6.17
N GLN A 118 12.40 -5.69 5.02
CA GLN A 118 11.86 -7.03 4.96
C GLN A 118 13.01 -8.05 4.87
N SER A 119 12.86 -9.19 5.55
CA SER A 119 13.82 -10.31 5.48
C SER A 119 13.75 -11.06 4.15
N SER A 120 12.68 -10.86 3.38
CA SER A 120 12.47 -11.49 2.08
C SER A 120 11.80 -10.54 1.09
N SER A 121 11.93 -10.84 -0.20
CA SER A 121 11.24 -10.12 -1.28
C SER A 121 9.83 -10.65 -1.56
N SER A 122 9.23 -11.41 -0.65
CA SER A 122 7.89 -11.96 -0.79
C SER A 122 6.84 -10.85 -0.84
N LEU A 123 5.96 -10.88 -1.85
CA LEU A 123 4.85 -9.95 -1.95
C LEU A 123 3.77 -10.21 -0.90
N ASN A 124 3.73 -11.40 -0.31
CA ASN A 124 2.83 -11.71 0.81
C ASN A 124 3.16 -10.88 2.05
N ALA A 125 4.41 -10.45 2.21
CA ALA A 125 4.88 -9.70 3.39
C ALA A 125 4.12 -8.39 3.62
N ARG A 126 3.54 -7.78 2.57
CA ARG A 126 2.74 -6.55 2.71
C ARG A 126 1.46 -6.75 3.51
N PHE A 127 0.98 -7.98 3.60
CA PHE A 127 -0.24 -8.34 4.34
C PHE A 127 0.01 -8.97 5.71
N LEU A 128 1.25 -9.03 6.16
CA LEU A 128 1.53 -9.53 7.53
C LEU A 128 0.87 -8.59 8.55
N PRO A 129 0.19 -9.12 9.57
CA PRO A 129 -0.25 -8.35 10.71
C PRO A 129 0.94 -7.70 11.42
N ARG A 130 0.75 -6.48 11.92
CA ARG A 130 1.78 -5.73 12.63
C ARG A 130 1.18 -5.03 13.84
N SER A 131 1.87 -5.08 14.96
CA SER A 131 1.46 -4.41 16.20
C SER A 131 1.43 -2.88 16.08
N SER A 132 2.16 -2.32 15.11
CA SER A 132 2.16 -0.90 14.78
C SER A 132 0.89 -0.42 14.05
N VAL A 133 0.05 -1.34 13.56
CA VAL A 133 -1.25 -0.99 12.95
C VAL A 133 -2.28 -0.80 14.07
N ASP A 134 -2.66 0.43 14.35
CA ASP A 134 -3.59 0.82 15.42
C ASP A 134 -4.95 1.33 14.90
N THR A 135 -5.17 1.27 13.60
CA THR A 135 -6.37 1.74 12.90
C THR A 135 -7.20 0.59 12.34
N ARG A 136 -8.53 0.79 12.27
CA ARG A 136 -9.46 -0.16 11.62
C ARG A 136 -9.24 -0.27 10.13
N ALA A 137 -8.91 0.87 9.51
CA ALA A 137 -8.60 0.96 8.08
C ALA A 137 -7.11 0.79 7.83
N VAL A 138 -6.77 0.01 6.81
CA VAL A 138 -5.42 -0.10 6.28
C VAL A 138 -5.47 0.20 4.79
N LEU A 139 -4.59 1.08 4.33
CA LEU A 139 -4.36 1.33 2.92
C LEU A 139 -3.05 0.65 2.49
N ILE A 140 -3.13 -0.27 1.55
CA ILE A 140 -1.96 -0.83 0.87
C ILE A 140 -1.76 -0.06 -0.43
N CYS A 141 -0.52 0.40 -0.67
CA CYS A 141 -0.16 1.02 -1.95
C CYS A 141 1.27 0.69 -2.38
N ASP A 142 1.56 0.94 -3.65
CA ASP A 142 2.88 0.74 -4.24
C ASP A 142 3.67 2.07 -4.23
N ASP A 143 5.00 2.00 -4.36
CA ASP A 143 5.94 3.12 -4.35
C ASP A 143 5.96 3.95 -5.66
N ASP A 144 5.06 3.61 -6.60
CA ASP A 144 4.97 4.25 -7.91
C ASP A 144 3.57 4.85 -8.20
N VAL A 145 2.73 4.98 -7.18
CA VAL A 145 1.38 5.54 -7.31
C VAL A 145 1.13 6.61 -6.26
N GLU A 146 0.82 7.79 -6.72
CA GLU A 146 0.38 8.91 -5.88
C GLU A 146 -1.10 9.21 -6.16
N ILE A 147 -1.86 9.38 -5.09
CA ILE A 147 -3.25 9.85 -5.13
C ILE A 147 -3.33 11.11 -4.26
N ASP A 148 -4.03 12.13 -4.75
CA ASP A 148 -4.17 13.39 -4.04
C ASP A 148 -4.93 13.22 -2.71
N ARG A 149 -4.71 14.18 -1.80
CA ARG A 149 -5.27 14.15 -0.45
C ARG A 149 -6.80 14.04 -0.43
N ARG A 150 -7.51 14.79 -1.26
CA ARG A 150 -8.99 14.77 -1.28
C ARG A 150 -9.51 13.41 -1.72
N SER A 151 -8.87 12.80 -2.70
CA SER A 151 -9.21 11.47 -3.17
C SER A 151 -8.92 10.39 -2.13
N LEU A 152 -7.83 10.51 -1.37
CA LEU A 152 -7.55 9.64 -0.23
C LEU A 152 -8.64 9.76 0.86
N GLU A 153 -8.98 10.98 1.26
CA GLU A 153 -10.02 11.27 2.27
C GLU A 153 -11.40 10.77 1.80
N PHE A 154 -11.70 10.92 0.53
CA PHE A 154 -12.92 10.40 -0.06
C PHE A 154 -12.96 8.85 -0.06
N ALA A 155 -11.88 8.19 -0.50
CA ALA A 155 -11.79 6.74 -0.46
C ALA A 155 -11.98 6.20 0.97
N PHE A 156 -11.41 6.89 1.97
CA PHE A 156 -11.60 6.54 3.37
C PHE A 156 -13.05 6.71 3.82
N SER A 157 -13.76 7.76 3.40
CA SER A 157 -15.17 7.95 3.71
C SER A 157 -16.06 6.85 3.12
N VAL A 158 -15.78 6.43 1.88
CA VAL A 158 -16.47 5.33 1.23
C VAL A 158 -16.20 4.00 1.97
N TRP A 159 -14.94 3.76 2.35
CA TRP A 159 -14.59 2.58 3.12
C TRP A 159 -15.27 2.56 4.49
N LYS A 160 -15.33 3.68 5.22
CA LYS A 160 -16.04 3.76 6.52
C LYS A 160 -17.50 3.35 6.43
N SER A 161 -18.14 3.64 5.29
CA SER A 161 -19.52 3.22 5.03
C SER A 161 -19.64 1.76 4.59
N ASN A 162 -18.52 1.11 4.23
CA ASN A 162 -18.46 -0.26 3.72
C ASN A 162 -17.23 -1.01 4.28
N PRO A 163 -17.04 -1.12 5.60
CA PRO A 163 -15.77 -1.50 6.22
C PRO A 163 -15.33 -2.93 5.90
N ASP A 164 -16.24 -3.79 5.50
CA ASP A 164 -15.94 -5.18 5.13
C ASP A 164 -15.55 -5.37 3.66
N ARG A 165 -15.73 -4.34 2.82
CA ARG A 165 -15.38 -4.41 1.40
C ARG A 165 -13.99 -3.82 1.13
N LEU A 166 -13.30 -4.39 0.14
CA LEU A 166 -12.12 -3.76 -0.41
C LEU A 166 -12.54 -2.52 -1.21
N VAL A 167 -11.86 -1.40 -1.00
CA VAL A 167 -12.11 -0.14 -1.71
C VAL A 167 -10.82 0.28 -2.42
N GLY A 168 -10.90 0.67 -3.70
CA GLY A 168 -9.71 1.11 -4.39
C GLY A 168 -9.98 1.77 -5.73
N THR A 169 -8.93 2.37 -6.30
CA THR A 169 -9.02 3.14 -7.55
C THR A 169 -8.70 2.29 -8.79
N PHE A 170 -7.79 1.34 -8.64
CA PHE A 170 -7.32 0.51 -9.75
C PHE A 170 -8.02 -0.84 -9.73
N VAL A 171 -8.87 -1.11 -10.70
CA VAL A 171 -9.66 -2.34 -10.74
C VAL A 171 -9.42 -3.18 -11.99
N ARG A 172 -9.68 -4.47 -11.84
CA ARG A 172 -9.61 -5.48 -12.89
C ARG A 172 -10.75 -6.48 -12.71
N SER A 173 -10.84 -7.44 -13.64
CA SER A 173 -11.89 -8.46 -13.62
C SER A 173 -11.30 -9.85 -13.82
N HIS A 174 -11.97 -10.85 -13.25
CA HIS A 174 -11.88 -12.21 -13.73
C HIS A 174 -12.90 -12.41 -14.86
N GLY A 175 -12.78 -13.51 -15.58
CA GLY A 175 -13.76 -13.97 -16.56
C GLY A 175 -13.57 -15.45 -16.81
N PHE A 176 -14.60 -16.11 -17.32
CA PHE A 176 -14.47 -17.49 -17.77
C PHE A 176 -14.50 -17.50 -19.30
N ASP A 177 -13.40 -17.94 -19.92
CA ASP A 177 -13.32 -18.13 -21.35
C ASP A 177 -14.02 -19.44 -21.70
N LEU A 178 -15.17 -19.33 -22.38
CA LEU A 178 -15.96 -20.48 -22.78
C LEU A 178 -15.27 -21.36 -23.83
N GLN A 179 -14.47 -20.75 -24.70
CA GLN A 179 -13.74 -21.49 -25.73
C GLN A 179 -12.51 -22.19 -25.13
N GLY A 180 -11.72 -21.48 -24.33
CA GLY A 180 -10.56 -22.03 -23.64
C GLY A 180 -10.93 -22.88 -22.41
N LYS A 181 -12.19 -22.83 -21.97
CA LYS A 181 -12.70 -23.49 -20.76
C LYS A 181 -11.86 -23.21 -19.51
N GLU A 182 -11.40 -21.97 -19.38
CA GLU A 182 -10.52 -21.57 -18.29
C GLU A 182 -10.84 -20.18 -17.72
N TRP A 183 -10.45 -19.95 -16.46
CA TRP A 183 -10.51 -18.65 -15.84
C TRP A 183 -9.39 -17.75 -16.35
N ILE A 184 -9.72 -16.51 -16.70
CA ILE A 184 -8.81 -15.50 -17.23
C ILE A 184 -8.82 -14.24 -16.38
N TYR A 185 -7.70 -13.51 -16.43
CA TYR A 185 -7.57 -12.17 -15.92
C TYR A 185 -7.79 -11.16 -17.04
N THR A 186 -8.74 -10.23 -16.85
CA THR A 186 -9.17 -9.32 -17.90
C THR A 186 -9.56 -7.94 -17.37
N VAL A 187 -10.01 -7.08 -18.28
CA VAL A 187 -10.63 -5.78 -18.02
C VAL A 187 -11.99 -5.78 -18.69
N HIS A 188 -13.00 -5.41 -17.93
CA HIS A 188 -14.32 -5.12 -18.47
C HIS A 188 -14.62 -3.61 -18.33
N PRO A 189 -15.36 -3.01 -19.25
CA PRO A 189 -15.68 -1.59 -19.20
C PRO A 189 -16.69 -1.24 -18.10
N ASP A 190 -17.55 -2.18 -17.73
CA ASP A 190 -18.75 -1.97 -16.90
C ASP A 190 -18.72 -2.71 -15.56
N LYS A 191 -17.85 -3.69 -15.39
CA LYS A 191 -17.78 -4.51 -14.18
C LYS A 191 -16.35 -4.88 -13.79
N TYR A 192 -16.15 -5.13 -12.50
CA TYR A 192 -14.85 -5.50 -11.93
C TYR A 192 -15.04 -6.41 -10.72
N SER A 193 -13.97 -7.10 -10.36
CA SER A 193 -14.00 -8.06 -9.24
C SER A 193 -12.68 -8.08 -8.45
N ILE A 194 -11.68 -7.30 -8.87
CA ILE A 194 -10.34 -7.29 -8.30
C ILE A 194 -9.89 -5.85 -8.15
N VAL A 195 -9.54 -5.43 -6.94
CA VAL A 195 -8.80 -4.20 -6.64
C VAL A 195 -7.32 -4.53 -6.57
N LEU A 196 -6.48 -3.66 -7.14
CA LEU A 196 -5.03 -3.81 -7.14
C LEU A 196 -4.40 -3.15 -5.90
N THR A 197 -3.29 -3.69 -5.43
CA THR A 197 -2.48 -3.12 -4.33
C THR A 197 -1.86 -1.76 -4.65
N LYS A 198 -1.98 -1.28 -5.88
CA LYS A 198 -1.62 0.09 -6.24
C LYS A 198 -2.31 1.13 -5.36
N PHE A 199 -3.56 0.86 -4.97
CA PHE A 199 -4.31 1.61 -3.97
C PHE A 199 -5.49 0.74 -3.51
N MET A 200 -5.31 0.03 -2.40
CA MET A 200 -6.29 -0.91 -1.84
C MET A 200 -6.53 -0.60 -0.37
N MET A 201 -7.70 -0.10 -0.05
CA MET A 201 -8.14 0.14 1.33
C MET A 201 -8.99 -1.03 1.81
N MET A 202 -8.71 -1.50 3.02
CA MET A 202 -9.37 -2.67 3.63
C MET A 202 -9.39 -2.55 5.14
N LYS A 203 -10.13 -3.44 5.81
CA LYS A 203 -10.06 -3.55 7.26
C LYS A 203 -8.81 -4.32 7.70
N GLN A 204 -8.32 -3.95 8.86
CA GLN A 204 -7.12 -4.53 9.47
C GLN A 204 -7.22 -6.06 9.64
N ASP A 205 -8.40 -6.61 9.96
CA ASP A 205 -8.62 -8.05 10.12
C ASP A 205 -8.20 -8.88 8.89
N TYR A 206 -8.30 -8.31 7.69
CA TYR A 206 -7.91 -9.02 6.47
C TYR A 206 -6.41 -9.33 6.40
N LEU A 207 -5.57 -8.58 7.09
CA LEU A 207 -4.14 -8.90 7.22
C LEU A 207 -3.96 -10.27 7.89
N PHE A 208 -4.71 -10.52 8.96
CA PHE A 208 -4.65 -11.79 9.67
C PHE A 208 -5.34 -12.92 8.92
N GLU A 209 -6.48 -12.64 8.30
CA GLU A 209 -7.18 -13.62 7.46
C GLU A 209 -6.30 -14.13 6.33
N TYR A 210 -5.58 -13.21 5.65
CA TYR A 210 -4.67 -13.53 4.57
C TYR A 210 -3.44 -14.32 5.02
N SER A 211 -2.81 -13.88 6.11
CA SER A 211 -1.48 -14.35 6.48
C SER A 211 -1.49 -15.52 7.44
N CYS A 212 -2.50 -15.61 8.33
CA CYS A 212 -2.47 -16.51 9.49
C CYS A 212 -3.60 -17.54 9.52
N LYS A 213 -4.69 -17.32 8.77
CA LYS A 213 -5.83 -18.25 8.73
C LYS A 213 -5.85 -19.11 7.45
N GLY A 214 -6.80 -20.05 7.42
CA GLY A 214 -7.11 -20.89 6.25
C GLY A 214 -6.22 -22.12 6.07
N GLY A 215 -5.34 -22.43 7.04
CA GLY A 215 -4.58 -23.69 7.06
C GLY A 215 -3.78 -23.97 5.81
N ALA A 216 -3.67 -25.23 5.42
CA ALA A 216 -2.85 -25.69 4.30
C ALA A 216 -3.28 -25.11 2.94
N GLU A 217 -4.58 -24.86 2.73
CA GLU A 217 -5.07 -24.25 1.48
C GLU A 217 -4.53 -22.83 1.29
N MET A 218 -4.63 -22.00 2.31
CA MET A 218 -4.09 -20.63 2.26
C MET A 218 -2.57 -20.62 2.19
N GLU A 219 -1.89 -21.56 2.81
CA GLU A 219 -0.44 -21.70 2.70
C GLU A 219 -0.04 -22.05 1.27
N GLU A 220 -0.72 -23.02 0.63
CA GLU A 220 -0.49 -23.35 -0.79
C GLU A 220 -0.71 -22.12 -1.70
N MET A 221 -1.77 -21.34 -1.47
CA MET A 221 -2.05 -20.14 -2.26
C MET A 221 -0.97 -19.07 -2.07
N ARG A 222 -0.46 -18.85 -0.86
CA ARG A 222 0.67 -17.93 -0.61
C ARG A 222 1.96 -18.43 -1.28
N MET A 223 2.23 -19.75 -1.27
CA MET A 223 3.37 -20.32 -2.01
C MET A 223 3.22 -20.13 -3.53
N ILE A 224 1.99 -20.15 -4.08
CA ILE A 224 1.74 -19.79 -5.48
C ILE A 224 2.11 -18.33 -5.74
N VAL A 225 1.72 -17.40 -4.88
CA VAL A 225 2.10 -15.98 -4.97
C VAL A 225 3.62 -15.83 -5.01
N ASP A 226 4.35 -16.46 -4.11
CA ASP A 226 5.80 -16.39 -4.03
C ASP A 226 6.48 -16.99 -5.28
N ARG A 227 6.04 -18.15 -5.72
CA ARG A 227 6.55 -18.80 -6.94
C ARG A 227 6.27 -17.97 -8.19
N MET A 228 5.10 -17.33 -8.28
CA MET A 228 4.74 -16.47 -9.40
C MET A 228 5.36 -15.07 -9.30
N ARG A 229 5.80 -14.66 -8.11
CA ARG A 229 6.23 -13.29 -7.79
C ARG A 229 5.19 -12.27 -8.25
N ASN A 230 3.91 -12.56 -7.98
CA ASN A 230 2.75 -11.81 -8.44
C ASN A 230 1.48 -12.33 -7.76
N CYS A 231 0.38 -11.59 -7.87
CA CYS A 231 -0.98 -12.04 -7.57
C CYS A 231 -1.39 -12.02 -6.09
N GLU A 232 -0.61 -11.39 -5.24
CA GLU A 232 -0.96 -11.18 -3.83
C GLU A 232 -2.25 -10.37 -3.68
N ASP A 233 -2.46 -9.42 -4.58
CA ASP A 233 -3.69 -8.64 -4.67
C ASP A 233 -4.90 -9.49 -5.09
N ILE A 234 -4.71 -10.39 -6.07
CA ILE A 234 -5.76 -11.34 -6.49
C ILE A 234 -6.15 -12.23 -5.31
N LEU A 235 -5.15 -12.78 -4.59
CA LEU A 235 -5.41 -13.63 -3.44
C LEU A 235 -6.15 -12.87 -2.33
N MET A 236 -5.79 -11.60 -2.05
CA MET A 236 -6.54 -10.77 -1.10
C MET A 236 -8.00 -10.57 -1.52
N ASN A 237 -8.25 -10.36 -2.82
CA ASN A 237 -9.63 -10.27 -3.32
C ASN A 237 -10.38 -11.61 -3.18
N PHE A 238 -9.72 -12.76 -3.35
CA PHE A 238 -10.31 -14.07 -3.09
C PHE A 238 -10.72 -14.20 -1.62
N VAL A 239 -9.82 -13.86 -0.69
CA VAL A 239 -10.07 -13.90 0.76
C VAL A 239 -11.26 -13.01 1.14
N ALA A 240 -11.28 -11.76 0.68
CA ALA A 240 -12.34 -10.82 1.02
C ALA A 240 -13.69 -11.25 0.42
N ALA A 241 -13.70 -11.68 -0.84
CA ALA A 241 -14.92 -12.10 -1.52
C ALA A 241 -15.49 -13.40 -0.95
N ASP A 242 -14.65 -14.35 -0.56
CA ASP A 242 -15.09 -15.60 0.07
C ASP A 242 -15.78 -15.34 1.41
N ARG A 243 -15.23 -14.42 2.19
CA ARG A 243 -15.77 -14.07 3.50
C ARG A 243 -17.08 -13.30 3.40
N LEU A 244 -17.16 -12.32 2.49
CA LEU A 244 -18.28 -11.37 2.43
C LEU A 244 -19.35 -11.74 1.39
N ARG A 245 -18.99 -12.55 0.39
CA ARG A 245 -19.81 -12.82 -0.80
C ARG A 245 -20.24 -11.54 -1.53
N ALA A 246 -19.34 -10.57 -1.59
CA ALA A 246 -19.52 -9.31 -2.30
C ALA A 246 -18.25 -8.89 -3.04
N GLY A 247 -18.42 -8.18 -4.14
CA GLY A 247 -17.30 -7.64 -4.90
C GLY A 247 -16.72 -6.37 -4.24
N PRO A 248 -15.55 -5.89 -4.66
CA PRO A 248 -14.94 -4.68 -4.17
C PRO A 248 -15.69 -3.40 -4.59
N ILE A 249 -15.28 -2.23 -4.09
CA ILE A 249 -15.82 -0.93 -4.51
C ILE A 249 -14.73 -0.14 -5.23
N MET A 250 -15.05 0.34 -6.44
CA MET A 250 -14.20 1.27 -7.17
C MET A 250 -14.52 2.70 -6.78
N VAL A 251 -13.51 3.46 -6.38
CA VAL A 251 -13.59 4.91 -6.14
C VAL A 251 -12.83 5.68 -7.19
N GLY A 252 -13.35 6.85 -7.53
CA GLY A 252 -12.65 7.80 -8.39
C GLY A 252 -11.66 8.63 -7.58
N ALA A 253 -10.58 9.06 -8.23
CA ALA A 253 -9.67 10.05 -7.72
C ALA A 253 -9.64 11.27 -8.64
N GLU A 254 -9.49 12.47 -8.08
CA GLU A 254 -9.39 13.72 -8.84
C GLU A 254 -8.05 13.78 -9.57
N ARG A 255 -6.96 13.39 -8.87
CA ARG A 255 -5.63 13.27 -9.45
C ARG A 255 -5.02 11.93 -9.11
N VAL A 256 -4.55 11.25 -10.13
CA VAL A 256 -3.79 9.99 -10.02
C VAL A 256 -2.54 10.11 -10.86
N ARG A 257 -1.39 9.87 -10.23
CA ARG A 257 -0.12 9.69 -10.94
C ARG A 257 0.34 8.26 -10.74
N ASP A 258 0.44 7.52 -11.83
CA ASP A 258 0.92 6.12 -11.86
C ASP A 258 2.18 6.08 -12.73
N TRP A 259 3.35 6.19 -12.09
CA TRP A 259 4.64 6.15 -12.80
C TRP A 259 5.01 4.76 -13.30
N GLY A 260 4.39 3.72 -12.76
CA GLY A 260 4.55 2.33 -13.24
C GLY A 260 3.76 2.01 -14.52
N ASP A 261 2.87 2.91 -14.97
CA ASP A 261 2.12 2.72 -16.22
C ASP A 261 2.76 3.49 -17.38
N ALA A 262 3.36 2.75 -18.31
CA ALA A 262 4.02 3.32 -19.48
C ALA A 262 3.10 4.13 -20.43
N ARG A 263 1.80 4.20 -20.17
CA ARG A 263 0.85 5.04 -20.94
C ARG A 263 0.87 6.50 -20.49
N ASN A 264 1.40 6.77 -19.30
CA ASN A 264 1.44 8.11 -18.71
C ASN A 264 2.73 8.87 -19.09
N VAL A 265 3.36 8.52 -20.22
CA VAL A 265 4.68 9.01 -20.65
C VAL A 265 4.69 10.47 -21.16
N GLU A 266 3.51 11.09 -21.36
CA GLU A 266 3.46 12.40 -22.04
C GLU A 266 3.80 13.62 -21.16
N GLU A 267 3.86 13.52 -19.85
CA GLU A 267 3.99 14.72 -18.99
C GLU A 267 5.29 14.90 -18.19
N GLN A 268 6.12 13.88 -18.03
CA GLN A 268 7.42 14.07 -17.35
C GLN A 268 8.46 13.06 -17.84
N VAL A 269 9.71 13.53 -18.04
CA VAL A 269 10.89 12.69 -18.29
C VAL A 269 11.13 11.81 -17.04
N VAL A 270 10.37 10.73 -16.90
CA VAL A 270 10.65 9.72 -15.89
C VAL A 270 11.79 8.86 -16.41
N ASP A 271 12.88 8.79 -15.64
CA ASP A 271 14.01 7.90 -15.92
C ASP A 271 13.46 6.49 -16.23
N GLU A 272 13.87 5.92 -17.36
CA GLU A 272 13.45 4.56 -17.77
C GLU A 272 13.69 3.53 -16.67
N ARG A 273 14.73 3.70 -15.85
CA ARG A 273 15.06 2.86 -14.72
C ARG A 273 13.95 2.84 -13.63
N VAL A 274 13.27 3.96 -13.42
CA VAL A 274 12.12 4.06 -12.50
C VAL A 274 10.94 3.26 -13.03
N ARG A 275 10.70 3.35 -14.34
CA ARG A 275 9.60 2.64 -15.01
C ARG A 275 9.85 1.13 -15.07
N ASP A 276 11.05 0.71 -15.45
CA ASP A 276 11.40 -0.69 -15.67
C ASP A 276 11.59 -1.48 -14.36
N ALA A 277 11.70 -0.80 -13.23
CA ALA A 277 11.74 -1.43 -11.90
C ALA A 277 10.43 -2.16 -11.52
N GLY A 278 9.33 -1.93 -12.26
CA GLY A 278 8.02 -2.53 -11.96
C GLY A 278 7.86 -3.98 -12.46
N LEU A 279 7.23 -4.83 -11.65
CA LEU A 279 6.88 -6.21 -12.03
C LEU A 279 5.91 -6.29 -13.24
N SER A 280 5.25 -5.19 -13.60
CA SER A 280 4.27 -5.09 -14.69
C SER A 280 4.86 -4.69 -16.04
N SER A 281 6.17 -4.46 -16.15
CA SER A 281 6.83 -3.96 -17.37
C SER A 281 6.60 -4.85 -18.59
N ARG A 282 6.46 -6.18 -18.42
CA ARG A 282 6.17 -7.17 -19.49
C ARG A 282 4.68 -7.51 -19.57
N ARG A 283 3.87 -6.65 -20.17
CA ARG A 283 2.39 -6.68 -20.14
C ARG A 283 1.72 -8.00 -20.53
N VAL A 284 2.11 -8.63 -21.63
CA VAL A 284 1.47 -9.86 -22.14
C VAL A 284 1.72 -11.02 -21.20
N GLU A 285 2.97 -11.21 -20.81
CA GLU A 285 3.37 -12.25 -19.86
C GLU A 285 2.75 -12.01 -18.47
N HIS A 286 2.69 -10.77 -18.04
CA HIS A 286 2.04 -10.36 -16.79
C HIS A 286 0.56 -10.78 -16.76
N ARG A 287 -0.22 -10.52 -17.82
CA ARG A 287 -1.63 -10.95 -17.91
C ARG A 287 -1.78 -12.47 -17.87
N LYS A 288 -0.95 -13.21 -18.63
CA LYS A 288 -0.97 -14.66 -18.62
C LYS A 288 -0.67 -15.23 -17.22
N ARG A 289 0.32 -14.67 -16.53
CA ARG A 289 0.70 -15.05 -15.16
C ARG A 289 -0.46 -14.84 -14.20
N ARG A 290 -1.12 -13.69 -14.26
CA ARG A 290 -2.28 -13.37 -13.42
C ARG A 290 -3.49 -14.26 -13.70
N GLY A 291 -3.76 -14.61 -14.96
CA GLY A 291 -4.76 -15.62 -15.33
C GLY A 291 -4.43 -16.99 -14.74
N LYS A 292 -3.15 -17.39 -14.77
CA LYS A 292 -2.70 -18.63 -14.13
C LYS A 292 -2.93 -18.62 -12.63
N CYS A 293 -2.67 -17.50 -11.94
CA CYS A 293 -2.97 -17.39 -10.50
C CYS A 293 -4.45 -17.60 -10.20
N ILE A 294 -5.36 -17.00 -10.98
CA ILE A 294 -6.81 -17.19 -10.78
C ILE A 294 -7.18 -18.67 -10.89
N ARG A 295 -6.64 -19.37 -11.89
CA ARG A 295 -6.88 -20.82 -12.07
C ARG A 295 -6.35 -21.65 -10.91
N GLU A 296 -5.12 -21.38 -10.49
CA GLU A 296 -4.51 -22.10 -9.37
C GLU A 296 -5.25 -21.86 -8.05
N PHE A 297 -5.63 -20.61 -7.75
CA PHE A 297 -6.43 -20.30 -6.56
C PHE A 297 -7.81 -20.96 -6.62
N HIS A 298 -8.49 -20.94 -7.78
CA HIS A 298 -9.73 -21.65 -7.99
C HIS A 298 -9.57 -23.16 -7.77
N ARG A 299 -8.46 -23.77 -8.27
CA ARG A 299 -8.16 -25.18 -8.07
C ARG A 299 -8.00 -25.53 -6.59
N VAL A 300 -7.23 -24.73 -5.84
CA VAL A 300 -6.98 -24.97 -4.40
C VAL A 300 -8.25 -24.82 -3.59
N MET A 301 -9.04 -23.75 -3.82
CA MET A 301 -10.28 -23.49 -3.08
C MET A 301 -11.48 -24.36 -3.53
N GLY A 302 -11.40 -25.01 -4.68
CA GLY A 302 -12.50 -25.77 -5.26
C GLY A 302 -13.72 -24.92 -5.69
N LYS A 303 -13.64 -23.58 -5.59
CA LYS A 303 -14.70 -22.63 -5.95
C LYS A 303 -14.14 -21.30 -6.44
N MET A 304 -14.96 -20.50 -7.15
CA MET A 304 -14.66 -19.13 -7.52
C MET A 304 -15.37 -18.15 -6.58
N PRO A 305 -14.67 -17.56 -5.61
CA PRO A 305 -15.30 -16.65 -4.67
C PRO A 305 -15.49 -15.24 -5.22
N LEU A 306 -14.74 -14.84 -6.25
CA LEU A 306 -14.77 -13.48 -6.79
C LEU A 306 -16.15 -13.09 -7.26
N MET A 307 -16.64 -11.95 -6.78
CA MET A 307 -17.93 -11.38 -7.12
C MET A 307 -17.74 -10.10 -7.92
N TYR A 308 -18.60 -9.87 -8.91
CA TYR A 308 -18.58 -8.63 -9.68
C TYR A 308 -19.22 -7.48 -8.92
N SER A 309 -18.62 -6.31 -9.09
CA SER A 309 -19.24 -5.02 -8.79
C SER A 309 -19.37 -4.20 -10.07
N TYR A 310 -20.31 -3.25 -10.06
CA TYR A 310 -20.61 -2.36 -11.17
C TYR A 310 -20.51 -0.91 -10.70
N GLY A 311 -20.20 -0.01 -11.62
CA GLY A 311 -20.14 1.41 -11.35
C GLY A 311 -18.90 1.85 -10.59
N LYS A 312 -18.76 3.16 -10.47
CA LYS A 312 -17.65 3.86 -9.81
C LYS A 312 -18.26 4.90 -8.87
N VAL A 313 -17.84 4.92 -7.63
CA VAL A 313 -18.22 5.95 -6.67
C VAL A 313 -17.30 7.14 -6.86
N VAL A 314 -17.86 8.33 -7.06
CA VAL A 314 -17.10 9.59 -7.22
C VAL A 314 -17.56 10.60 -6.19
N ASN A 315 -16.63 11.44 -5.72
CA ASN A 315 -16.91 12.46 -4.71
C ASN A 315 -17.83 13.56 -5.27
N SER A 316 -17.41 14.09 -6.38
CA SER A 316 -18.18 15.05 -7.17
C SER A 316 -17.70 14.96 -8.61
N VAL A 317 -18.55 15.33 -9.52
CA VAL A 317 -18.16 15.53 -10.90
C VAL A 317 -18.11 17.04 -11.09
N GLY A 318 -16.92 17.57 -11.37
CA GLY A 318 -16.77 18.95 -11.78
C GLY A 318 -17.44 19.19 -13.13
N GLU A 319 -17.17 20.29 -13.73
CA GLU A 319 -17.67 20.58 -15.09
C GLU A 319 -17.06 19.57 -16.08
N GLN A 320 -17.89 18.66 -16.58
CA GLN A 320 -17.47 17.68 -17.57
C GLN A 320 -17.54 18.26 -18.97
N GLY A 321 -16.47 18.11 -19.72
CA GLY A 321 -16.43 18.36 -21.15
C GLY A 321 -16.76 17.12 -21.97
N LEU A 322 -16.80 17.28 -23.29
CA LEU A 322 -16.90 16.19 -24.25
C LEU A 322 -15.59 16.09 -25.04
N CYS A 323 -14.98 14.93 -25.02
CA CYS A 323 -13.77 14.61 -25.77
C CYS A 323 -14.07 13.64 -26.92
N ARG A 324 -13.28 13.71 -27.99
CA ARG A 324 -13.33 12.70 -29.05
C ARG A 324 -12.36 11.56 -28.75
N LYS A 325 -12.89 10.36 -28.52
CA LYS A 325 -12.10 9.11 -28.40
C LYS A 325 -12.54 8.14 -29.49
N ALA A 326 -11.62 7.75 -30.36
CA ALA A 326 -11.89 6.83 -31.48
C ALA A 326 -13.14 7.25 -32.34
N GLY A 327 -13.26 8.56 -32.63
CA GLY A 327 -14.34 9.11 -33.41
C GLY A 327 -15.69 9.34 -32.69
N LYS A 328 -15.80 8.91 -31.43
CA LYS A 328 -16.99 9.10 -30.58
C LYS A 328 -16.80 10.23 -29.58
N LEU A 329 -17.86 11.00 -29.32
CA LEU A 329 -17.91 11.95 -28.22
C LEU A 329 -18.15 11.17 -26.92
N VAL A 330 -17.30 11.36 -25.94
CA VAL A 330 -17.40 10.77 -24.62
C VAL A 330 -17.20 11.87 -23.57
N PHE A 331 -17.79 11.69 -22.39
CA PHE A 331 -17.51 12.58 -21.28
C PHE A 331 -16.04 12.43 -20.86
N CYS A 332 -15.40 13.56 -20.59
CA CYS A 332 -14.05 13.62 -20.04
C CYS A 332 -13.97 14.76 -19.03
N ASP A 333 -13.13 14.59 -18.02
CA ASP A 333 -12.85 15.64 -17.06
C ASP A 333 -12.08 16.77 -17.77
N ARG A 334 -12.36 18.02 -17.45
CA ARG A 334 -11.51 19.14 -17.81
C ARG A 334 -10.29 19.11 -16.88
N ASP A 335 -9.12 19.08 -17.48
CA ASP A 335 -7.84 19.24 -16.77
C ASP A 335 -7.71 20.65 -16.18
#